data_4d2bf6a431a4b5023654838c91090d23
#
_entry.id   4d2bf6a431a4b5023654838c91090d23
#
_cell.length_a   1.000
_cell.length_b   1.000
_cell.length_c   1.000
_cell.angle_alpha   90.00
_cell.angle_beta   90.00
_cell.angle_gamma   90.00
#
_symmetry.space_group_name_H-M   'P 1'
#
loop_
_entity.id
_entity.type
_entity.pdbx_description
1 polymer ?
#
loop_
_entity_poly.entity_id
_entity_poly.type
_entity_poly.pdbx_seq_one_letter_code
_entity_poly.pdbx_strand_id
1 'polypeptide(L)'
;MAETKIFLLARDYDLTATLDSGQVFRWQQKGNSWIGVVGKNFVRLTQTGNGIFAELVGQASCLSKKNAGETPAPPNWDWLREFLQTEIDLEKILKTFPNDEPMNNAVAACRGLRILRQQPWECLASFILSSTKQIVQIRQIVSSLCECFGEEIVGRASCLSDRLEACPTTYSFPSAEKIASLTETQLRSCKMGFRAPNLLAAAREIAGGKFDLEKIRKLNYADARIELMKLRGVGGKIADCVLLFAYGFDSAFPVDVWIERALRQLYFPRRKISEKKLLHFAATHFGPHAGYAQQYLFHYIRTKLK
;
A
#
# COMPACT_ATOMS: atom_id res chain seq x y z
N MET A 1 19.19 16.71 20.08
CA MET A 1 18.56 15.38 19.76
C MET A 1 17.63 15.62 18.58
N ALA A 2 17.82 14.93 17.46
CA ALA A 2 16.90 15.07 16.32
C ALA A 2 15.50 14.65 16.78
N GLU A 3 14.48 15.46 16.49
CA GLU A 3 13.10 15.16 16.86
C GLU A 3 12.64 13.88 16.15
N THR A 4 12.53 12.79 16.90
CA THR A 4 12.03 11.50 16.40
C THR A 4 10.51 11.47 16.29
N LYS A 5 9.86 12.57 16.59
CA LYS A 5 8.40 12.70 16.68
C LYS A 5 7.93 13.91 15.90
N ILE A 6 6.76 13.79 15.25
CA ILE A 6 6.11 14.90 14.55
C ILE A 6 4.59 14.77 14.68
N PHE A 7 3.91 15.91 14.67
CA PHE A 7 2.47 15.97 14.44
C PHE A 7 2.19 16.39 12.99
N LEU A 8 1.43 15.56 12.29
CA LEU A 8 0.98 15.81 10.92
C LEU A 8 -0.47 16.24 10.98
N LEU A 9 -0.77 17.47 10.56
CA LEU A 9 -2.15 17.91 10.37
C LEU A 9 -2.79 17.07 9.26
N ALA A 10 -3.92 16.43 9.56
CA ALA A 10 -4.61 15.57 8.63
C ALA A 10 -6.12 15.65 8.91
N ARG A 11 -6.76 16.69 8.35
CA ARG A 11 -8.19 16.92 8.53
C ARG A 11 -8.99 15.84 7.83
N ASP A 12 -10.10 15.42 8.47
CA ASP A 12 -10.99 14.40 7.90
C ASP A 12 -10.22 13.15 7.44
N TYR A 13 -9.38 12.61 8.35
CA TYR A 13 -8.54 11.45 8.11
C TYR A 13 -8.95 10.32 9.04
N ASP A 14 -9.20 9.14 8.49
CA ASP A 14 -9.37 7.90 9.25
C ASP A 14 -8.15 7.00 9.02
N LEU A 15 -7.25 7.00 10.00
CA LEU A 15 -6.01 6.22 9.94
C LEU A 15 -6.27 4.72 9.92
N THR A 16 -7.28 4.27 10.67
CA THR A 16 -7.64 2.85 10.75
C THR A 16 -8.25 2.37 9.43
N ALA A 17 -9.25 3.08 8.90
CA ALA A 17 -9.80 2.75 7.60
C ALA A 17 -8.73 2.79 6.50
N THR A 18 -7.80 3.74 6.56
CA THR A 18 -6.72 3.88 5.59
C THR A 18 -5.75 2.68 5.62
N LEU A 19 -5.24 2.31 6.81
CA LEU A 19 -4.22 1.27 6.95
C LEU A 19 -4.78 -0.17 6.89
N ASP A 20 -6.07 -0.36 7.22
CA ASP A 20 -6.72 -1.68 7.17
C ASP A 20 -7.53 -1.94 5.89
N SER A 21 -7.57 -0.99 4.97
CA SER A 21 -8.36 -1.12 3.73
C SER A 21 -7.77 -2.10 2.69
N GLY A 22 -6.67 -2.77 2.98
CA GLY A 22 -6.07 -3.79 2.10
C GLY A 22 -5.21 -3.24 0.98
N GLN A 23 -4.84 -1.98 1.03
CA GLN A 23 -3.89 -1.37 0.10
C GLN A 23 -2.42 -1.57 0.54
N VAL A 24 -2.17 -1.81 1.84
CA VAL A 24 -0.85 -2.08 2.44
C VAL A 24 -0.88 -3.31 3.33
N PHE A 25 0.27 -3.98 3.51
CA PHE A 25 0.32 -5.28 4.18
C PHE A 25 1.29 -5.36 5.34
N ARG A 26 2.01 -4.26 5.65
CA ARG A 26 3.07 -4.23 6.67
C ARG A 26 2.72 -3.37 7.89
N TRP A 27 1.44 -3.19 8.15
CA TRP A 27 0.94 -2.43 9.28
C TRP A 27 0.18 -3.32 10.25
N GLN A 28 0.39 -3.08 11.55
CA GLN A 28 -0.27 -3.78 12.63
C GLN A 28 -0.81 -2.77 13.64
N GLN A 29 -2.03 -2.99 14.09
CA GLN A 29 -2.61 -2.21 15.16
C GLN A 29 -2.11 -2.71 16.52
N LYS A 30 -1.66 -1.81 17.38
CA LYS A 30 -1.22 -2.05 18.76
C LYS A 30 -1.91 -1.03 19.68
N GLY A 31 -2.96 -1.47 20.36
CA GLY A 31 -3.83 -0.54 21.12
C GLY A 31 -4.42 0.54 20.22
N ASN A 32 -4.22 1.79 20.58
CA ASN A 32 -4.69 2.97 19.81
C ASN A 32 -3.71 3.43 18.73
N SER A 33 -2.60 2.72 18.54
CA SER A 33 -1.55 3.10 17.58
C SER A 33 -1.41 2.05 16.48
N TRP A 34 -0.87 2.47 15.35
CA TRP A 34 -0.45 1.61 14.26
C TRP A 34 1.08 1.60 14.18
N ILE A 35 1.67 0.43 14.04
CA ILE A 35 3.11 0.26 13.80
C ILE A 35 3.33 -0.34 12.42
N GLY A 36 4.33 0.14 11.71
CA GLY A 36 4.61 -0.33 10.36
C GLY A 36 5.90 0.22 9.80
N VAL A 37 6.26 -0.27 8.62
CA VAL A 37 7.48 0.13 7.93
C VAL A 37 7.13 0.81 6.62
N VAL A 38 7.74 1.97 6.38
CA VAL A 38 7.69 2.70 5.11
C VAL A 38 9.12 2.85 4.59
N GLY A 39 9.43 2.16 3.51
CA GLY A 39 10.81 2.07 3.02
C GLY A 39 11.74 1.43 4.07
N LYS A 40 12.66 2.23 4.59
CA LYS A 40 13.64 1.83 5.64
C LYS A 40 13.28 2.36 7.03
N ASN A 41 12.11 3.00 7.20
CA ASN A 41 11.71 3.64 8.45
C ASN A 41 10.64 2.83 9.16
N PHE A 42 10.88 2.43 10.41
CA PHE A 42 9.90 1.83 11.29
C PHE A 42 9.25 2.91 12.13
N VAL A 43 7.93 3.04 12.01
CA VAL A 43 7.18 4.14 12.61
C VAL A 43 6.00 3.65 13.42
N ARG A 44 5.65 4.43 14.43
CA ARG A 44 4.39 4.36 15.17
C ARG A 44 3.54 5.57 14.80
N LEU A 45 2.28 5.32 14.46
CA LEU A 45 1.29 6.34 14.13
C LEU A 45 0.13 6.26 15.11
N THR A 46 -0.28 7.39 15.63
CA THR A 46 -1.44 7.50 16.52
C THR A 46 -2.33 8.63 16.02
N GLN A 47 -3.58 8.32 15.75
CA GLN A 47 -4.54 9.37 15.38
C GLN A 47 -4.97 10.15 16.61
N THR A 48 -4.94 11.47 16.53
CA THR A 48 -5.31 12.38 17.61
C THR A 48 -6.03 13.59 17.05
N GLY A 49 -7.28 13.81 17.47
CA GLY A 49 -8.05 14.97 17.02
C GLY A 49 -8.05 15.12 15.49
N ASN A 50 -7.50 16.23 14.99
CA ASN A 50 -7.45 16.58 13.57
C ASN A 50 -6.11 16.21 12.89
N GLY A 51 -5.34 15.27 13.45
CA GLY A 51 -4.04 14.89 12.89
C GLY A 51 -3.52 13.54 13.34
N ILE A 52 -2.30 13.26 12.90
CA ILE A 52 -1.58 12.02 13.16
C ILE A 52 -0.28 12.37 13.88
N PHE A 53 -0.11 11.83 15.07
CA PHE A 53 1.16 11.85 15.77
C PHE A 53 2.01 10.69 15.26
N ALA A 54 3.19 11.00 14.74
CA ALA A 54 4.13 10.02 14.21
C ALA A 54 5.42 9.99 15.02
N GLU A 55 5.89 8.80 15.31
CA GLU A 55 7.15 8.53 16.01
C GLU A 55 8.02 7.58 15.19
N LEU A 56 9.27 7.99 14.93
CA LEU A 56 10.27 7.14 14.28
C LEU A 56 10.88 6.20 15.33
N VAL A 57 10.47 4.93 15.29
CA VAL A 57 10.87 3.88 16.24
C VAL A 57 12.22 3.27 15.87
N GLY A 58 12.50 3.13 14.60
CA GLY A 58 13.76 2.56 14.10
C GLY A 58 14.02 2.92 12.64
N GLN A 59 15.26 2.69 12.21
CA GLN A 59 15.69 2.91 10.84
C GLN A 59 16.70 1.85 10.44
N ALA A 60 16.60 1.28 9.23
CA ALA A 60 17.62 0.38 8.72
C ALA A 60 18.93 1.14 8.56
N SER A 61 20.00 0.62 9.16
CA SER A 61 21.31 1.24 9.10
C SER A 61 21.83 1.17 7.67
N CYS A 62 21.92 2.32 6.99
CA CYS A 62 22.93 2.47 5.97
C CYS A 62 24.29 2.47 6.71
N LEU A 63 25.02 1.35 6.65
CA LEU A 63 26.42 1.29 7.04
C LEU A 63 27.28 2.06 6.02
N SER A 64 27.03 3.35 5.84
CA SER A 64 28.05 4.28 5.42
C SER A 64 28.75 4.73 6.71
N LYS A 65 30.03 4.39 6.86
CA LYS A 65 30.91 4.93 7.89
C LYS A 65 30.77 6.45 7.88
N LYS A 66 29.82 7.01 8.66
CA LYS A 66 29.82 8.44 8.95
C LYS A 66 30.80 8.67 10.06
N ASN A 67 31.68 9.63 9.85
CA ASN A 67 32.68 10.13 10.80
C ASN A 67 31.96 10.44 12.13
N ALA A 68 32.53 9.94 13.22
CA ALA A 68 32.10 10.27 14.58
C ALA A 68 32.35 11.78 14.80
N GLY A 69 31.28 12.59 14.81
CA GLY A 69 31.36 14.02 15.09
C GLY A 69 30.26 14.90 14.50
N GLU A 70 29.47 14.44 13.54
CA GLU A 70 28.36 15.23 12.99
C GLU A 70 27.05 14.96 13.72
N THR A 71 26.43 16.02 14.26
CA THR A 71 25.06 15.95 14.79
C THR A 71 24.14 15.56 13.64
N PRO A 72 23.35 14.45 13.76
CA PRO A 72 22.44 14.06 12.71
C PRO A 72 21.43 15.17 12.43
N ALA A 73 21.28 15.55 11.15
CA ALA A 73 20.21 16.46 10.75
C ALA A 73 18.84 15.90 11.24
N PRO A 74 17.88 16.78 11.59
CA PRO A 74 16.54 16.33 11.95
C PRO A 74 15.96 15.48 10.82
N PRO A 75 15.21 14.41 11.12
CA PRO A 75 14.62 13.57 10.09
C PRO A 75 13.64 14.40 9.25
N ASN A 76 13.86 14.40 7.93
CA ASN A 76 12.86 14.91 7.01
C ASN A 76 11.66 13.95 7.05
N TRP A 77 10.45 14.47 7.26
CA TRP A 77 9.21 13.71 7.33
C TRP A 77 8.37 13.76 6.05
N ASP A 78 8.89 14.36 4.98
CA ASP A 78 8.16 14.50 3.71
C ASP A 78 7.77 13.15 3.11
N TRP A 79 8.64 12.14 3.23
CA TRP A 79 8.33 10.77 2.82
C TRP A 79 7.10 10.19 3.53
N LEU A 80 6.85 10.57 4.80
CA LEU A 80 5.67 10.10 5.54
C LEU A 80 4.41 10.89 5.16
N ARG A 81 4.54 12.21 4.94
CA ARG A 81 3.44 13.03 4.41
C ARG A 81 3.01 12.53 3.03
N GLU A 82 3.99 12.26 2.16
CA GLU A 82 3.74 11.68 0.85
C GLU A 82 3.10 10.30 0.95
N PHE A 83 3.62 9.41 1.79
CA PHE A 83 3.04 8.09 2.00
C PHE A 83 1.59 8.17 2.49
N LEU A 84 1.31 8.97 3.51
CA LEU A 84 -0.02 9.11 4.12
C LEU A 84 -0.97 9.99 3.31
N GLN A 85 -0.47 10.77 2.35
CA GLN A 85 -1.26 11.72 1.56
C GLN A 85 -2.05 12.70 2.44
N THR A 86 -1.39 13.25 3.48
CA THR A 86 -2.02 14.12 4.48
C THR A 86 -2.49 15.46 3.92
N GLU A 87 -1.89 15.92 2.82
CA GLU A 87 -2.17 17.22 2.20
C GLU A 87 -3.30 17.17 1.16
N ILE A 88 -3.79 15.98 0.84
CA ILE A 88 -4.88 15.81 -0.11
C ILE A 88 -6.19 16.39 0.44
N ASP A 89 -6.83 17.24 -0.33
CA ASP A 89 -8.17 17.75 -0.09
C ASP A 89 -9.22 16.68 -0.43
N LEU A 90 -9.58 15.88 0.59
CA LEU A 90 -10.55 14.79 0.41
C LEU A 90 -11.92 15.29 -0.06
N GLU A 91 -12.34 16.44 0.41
CA GLU A 91 -13.64 17.01 0.06
C GLU A 91 -13.78 17.26 -1.45
N LYS A 92 -12.69 17.75 -2.09
CA LYS A 92 -12.65 17.90 -3.55
C LYS A 92 -12.77 16.56 -4.27
N ILE A 93 -12.14 15.52 -3.76
CA ILE A 93 -12.23 14.17 -4.35
C ILE A 93 -13.65 13.63 -4.21
N LEU A 94 -14.22 13.68 -3.00
CA LEU A 94 -15.57 13.15 -2.74
C LEU A 94 -16.66 13.82 -3.58
N LYS A 95 -16.50 15.12 -3.91
CA LYS A 95 -17.43 15.86 -4.79
C LYS A 95 -17.44 15.34 -6.23
N THR A 96 -16.44 14.58 -6.66
CA THR A 96 -16.37 13.99 -8.00
C THR A 96 -17.07 12.63 -8.10
N PHE A 97 -17.45 12.04 -6.98
CA PHE A 97 -18.11 10.74 -6.96
C PHE A 97 -19.54 10.83 -7.51
N PRO A 98 -20.05 9.74 -8.10
CA PRO A 98 -21.45 9.70 -8.50
C PRO A 98 -22.37 9.90 -7.29
N ASN A 99 -23.40 10.72 -7.47
CA ASN A 99 -24.41 10.95 -6.42
C ASN A 99 -25.48 9.85 -6.50
N ASP A 100 -25.10 8.64 -6.09
CA ASP A 100 -26.01 7.50 -5.98
C ASP A 100 -25.98 6.89 -4.57
N GLU A 101 -27.02 6.12 -4.25
CA GLU A 101 -27.17 5.51 -2.92
C GLU A 101 -25.99 4.61 -2.52
N PRO A 102 -25.48 3.70 -3.37
CA PRO A 102 -24.33 2.86 -3.03
C PRO A 102 -23.10 3.65 -2.66
N MET A 103 -22.77 4.71 -3.45
CA MET A 103 -21.58 5.51 -3.21
C MET A 103 -21.74 6.39 -1.98
N ASN A 104 -22.91 7.00 -1.78
CA ASN A 104 -23.20 7.79 -0.59
C ASN A 104 -23.09 6.97 0.69
N ASN A 105 -23.60 5.72 0.69
CA ASN A 105 -23.46 4.79 1.81
C ASN A 105 -22.00 4.39 2.06
N ALA A 106 -21.21 4.15 1.02
CA ALA A 106 -19.79 3.84 1.15
C ALA A 106 -19.00 5.03 1.71
N VAL A 107 -19.28 6.24 1.25
CA VAL A 107 -18.66 7.47 1.77
C VAL A 107 -19.02 7.69 3.24
N ALA A 108 -20.28 7.56 3.60
CA ALA A 108 -20.73 7.73 4.99
C ALA A 108 -20.07 6.72 5.94
N ALA A 109 -19.87 5.48 5.48
CA ALA A 109 -19.29 4.40 6.29
C ALA A 109 -17.75 4.47 6.41
N CYS A 110 -17.07 5.06 5.45
CA CYS A 110 -15.61 5.02 5.31
C CYS A 110 -14.98 6.42 5.19
N ARG A 111 -15.71 7.48 5.64
CA ARG A 111 -15.24 8.86 5.54
C ARG A 111 -13.87 9.01 6.19
N GLY A 112 -12.97 9.73 5.50
CA GLY A 112 -11.61 9.92 5.98
C GLY A 112 -10.60 8.90 5.46
N LEU A 113 -11.02 7.83 4.79
CA LEU A 113 -10.11 6.90 4.13
C LEU A 113 -9.28 7.62 3.06
N ARG A 114 -7.98 7.37 3.05
CA ARG A 114 -7.02 7.89 2.05
C ARG A 114 -6.43 6.77 1.21
N ILE A 115 -6.06 7.11 -0.03
CA ILE A 115 -5.18 6.27 -0.84
C ILE A 115 -3.73 6.62 -0.50
N LEU A 116 -3.00 5.63 -0.02
CA LEU A 116 -1.58 5.77 0.34
C LEU A 116 -0.71 5.82 -0.92
N ARG A 117 0.43 6.52 -0.83
CA ARG A 117 1.45 6.53 -1.88
C ARG A 117 2.58 5.58 -1.51
N GLN A 118 2.61 4.43 -2.12
CA GLN A 118 3.57 3.37 -1.82
C GLN A 118 4.80 3.43 -2.72
N GLN A 119 5.90 2.84 -2.25
CA GLN A 119 7.08 2.63 -3.07
C GLN A 119 6.76 1.65 -4.22
N PRO A 120 7.12 1.96 -5.48
CA PRO A 120 6.69 1.17 -6.65
C PRO A 120 7.05 -0.31 -6.59
N TRP A 121 8.29 -0.64 -6.18
CA TRP A 121 8.71 -2.04 -6.10
C TRP A 121 7.98 -2.83 -5.01
N GLU A 122 7.89 -2.29 -3.79
CA GLU A 122 7.17 -2.96 -2.68
C GLU A 122 5.68 -3.16 -3.04
N CYS A 123 5.06 -2.15 -3.65
CA CYS A 123 3.68 -2.21 -4.11
C CYS A 123 3.49 -3.32 -5.16
N LEU A 124 4.28 -3.32 -6.22
CA LEU A 124 4.23 -4.33 -7.29
C LEU A 124 4.42 -5.75 -6.76
N ALA A 125 5.47 -5.96 -5.97
CA ALA A 125 5.79 -7.26 -5.38
C ALA A 125 4.65 -7.75 -4.48
N SER A 126 4.12 -6.89 -3.61
CA SER A 126 3.02 -7.23 -2.71
C SER A 126 1.74 -7.59 -3.46
N PHE A 127 1.43 -6.89 -4.55
CA PHE A 127 0.25 -7.21 -5.37
C PHE A 127 0.44 -8.44 -6.26
N ILE A 128 1.65 -8.77 -6.71
CA ILE A 128 1.95 -10.08 -7.32
C ILE A 128 1.63 -11.20 -6.32
N LEU A 129 2.02 -11.03 -5.06
CA LEU A 129 1.75 -11.99 -3.98
C LEU A 129 0.27 -12.06 -3.58
N SER A 130 -0.54 -11.05 -3.89
CA SER A 130 -1.95 -10.96 -3.49
C SER A 130 -2.90 -11.88 -4.27
N SER A 131 -2.47 -12.41 -5.42
CA SER A 131 -3.33 -13.23 -6.29
C SER A 131 -3.97 -14.41 -5.54
N THR A 132 -5.30 -14.53 -5.56
CA THR A 132 -6.07 -15.61 -4.91
C THR A 132 -5.82 -15.80 -3.41
N LYS A 133 -5.43 -14.74 -2.69
CA LYS A 133 -5.15 -14.78 -1.25
C LYS A 133 -6.02 -13.78 -0.49
N GLN A 134 -6.35 -14.15 0.75
CA GLN A 134 -6.94 -13.22 1.71
C GLN A 134 -5.88 -12.27 2.26
N ILE A 135 -6.26 -11.07 2.67
CA ILE A 135 -5.36 -10.04 3.19
C ILE A 135 -4.47 -10.58 4.33
N VAL A 136 -5.03 -11.37 5.24
CA VAL A 136 -4.26 -11.99 6.34
C VAL A 136 -3.13 -12.87 5.81
N GLN A 137 -3.40 -13.67 4.77
CA GLN A 137 -2.39 -14.52 4.16
C GLN A 137 -1.33 -13.71 3.41
N ILE A 138 -1.72 -12.60 2.78
CA ILE A 138 -0.77 -11.70 2.10
C ILE A 138 0.17 -11.08 3.14
N ARG A 139 -0.37 -10.58 4.26
CA ARG A 139 0.41 -10.05 5.38
C ARG A 139 1.43 -11.08 5.89
N GLN A 140 1.04 -12.33 6.07
CA GLN A 140 1.93 -13.41 6.51
C GLN A 140 3.06 -13.69 5.51
N ILE A 141 2.74 -13.74 4.21
CA ILE A 141 3.74 -13.97 3.16
C ILE A 141 4.73 -12.80 3.09
N VAL A 142 4.24 -11.57 3.12
CA VAL A 142 5.07 -10.36 3.10
C VAL A 142 5.94 -10.26 4.34
N SER A 143 5.42 -10.56 5.53
CA SER A 143 6.19 -10.62 6.78
C SER A 143 7.32 -11.63 6.68
N SER A 144 7.00 -12.88 6.30
CA SER A 144 7.99 -13.95 6.12
C SER A 144 9.06 -13.60 5.08
N LEU A 145 8.68 -12.94 3.97
CA LEU A 145 9.62 -12.47 2.97
C LEU A 145 10.60 -11.43 3.53
N CYS A 146 10.07 -10.47 4.31
CA CYS A 146 10.89 -9.44 4.96
C CYS A 146 11.82 -10.04 6.02
N GLU A 147 11.30 -10.92 6.87
CA GLU A 147 12.07 -11.61 7.92
C GLU A 147 13.22 -12.46 7.36
N CYS A 148 12.98 -13.17 6.26
CA CYS A 148 14.00 -14.03 5.65
C CYS A 148 15.05 -13.26 4.82
N PHE A 149 14.66 -12.15 4.18
CA PHE A 149 15.50 -11.54 3.13
C PHE A 149 15.61 -10.03 3.20
N GLY A 150 14.90 -9.36 4.11
CA GLY A 150 14.98 -7.91 4.34
C GLY A 150 16.24 -7.54 5.16
N GLU A 151 16.54 -6.24 5.18
CA GLU A 151 17.56 -5.66 6.06
C GLU A 151 16.94 -5.42 7.44
N GLU A 152 17.65 -5.78 8.50
CA GLU A 152 17.21 -5.54 9.86
C GLU A 152 17.08 -4.04 10.15
N ILE A 153 15.96 -3.66 10.76
CA ILE A 153 15.71 -2.31 11.23
C ILE A 153 15.95 -2.27 12.73
N VAL A 154 17.04 -1.64 13.13
CA VAL A 154 17.42 -1.52 14.54
C VAL A 154 16.58 -0.43 15.19
N GLY A 155 15.88 -0.78 16.27
CA GLY A 155 15.15 0.18 17.11
C GLY A 155 16.08 1.16 17.80
N ARG A 156 15.65 2.42 17.95
CA ARG A 156 16.40 3.44 18.69
C ARG A 156 16.29 3.17 20.21
N ALA A 157 17.39 3.28 20.93
CA ALA A 157 17.43 3.04 22.39
C ALA A 157 16.50 3.96 23.20
N SER A 158 16.10 5.12 22.65
CA SER A 158 15.13 6.04 23.29
C SER A 158 13.70 5.52 23.35
N CYS A 159 13.37 4.46 22.59
CA CYS A 159 12.03 3.84 22.62
C CYS A 159 11.87 2.83 23.76
N LEU A 160 12.94 2.58 24.52
CA LEU A 160 12.95 1.62 25.64
C LEU A 160 12.38 2.17 26.95
N SER A 161 12.01 3.48 27.02
CA SER A 161 11.55 4.13 28.27
C SER A 161 10.11 3.83 28.66
N ASP A 162 9.26 3.45 27.72
CA ASP A 162 7.91 3.00 28.01
C ASP A 162 7.89 1.48 27.97
N ARG A 163 7.47 0.84 29.06
CA ARG A 163 7.33 -0.60 29.31
C ARG A 163 6.59 -1.40 28.22
N LEU A 164 6.97 -1.19 26.96
CA LEU A 164 6.57 -2.01 25.85
C LEU A 164 7.56 -3.16 25.75
N GLU A 165 7.05 -4.37 25.81
CA GLU A 165 7.72 -5.62 25.43
C GLU A 165 8.69 -5.37 24.29
N ALA A 166 9.89 -5.97 24.37
CA ALA A 166 11.02 -5.77 23.44
C ALA A 166 10.56 -5.35 22.03
N CYS A 167 11.07 -4.22 21.55
CA CYS A 167 10.73 -3.71 20.21
C CYS A 167 10.90 -4.87 19.22
N PRO A 168 9.84 -5.34 18.57
CA PRO A 168 9.95 -6.53 17.73
C PRO A 168 10.98 -6.23 16.64
N THR A 169 11.94 -7.15 16.46
CA THR A 169 12.86 -7.09 15.34
C THR A 169 12.05 -6.95 14.06
N THR A 170 12.27 -5.89 13.32
CA THR A 170 11.55 -5.63 12.08
C THR A 170 12.53 -5.48 10.92
N TYR A 171 12.07 -5.72 9.72
CA TYR A 171 12.93 -5.78 8.54
C TYR A 171 12.37 -4.88 7.43
N SER A 172 13.25 -4.32 6.59
CA SER A 172 12.85 -3.63 5.37
C SER A 172 12.24 -4.61 4.36
N PHE A 173 11.50 -4.10 3.38
CA PHE A 173 11.12 -4.94 2.24
C PHE A 173 12.37 -5.23 1.39
N PRO A 174 12.64 -6.49 0.99
CA PRO A 174 13.84 -6.82 0.22
C PRO A 174 13.79 -6.15 -1.16
N SER A 175 14.95 -5.60 -1.59
CA SER A 175 15.06 -4.94 -2.89
C SER A 175 14.85 -5.91 -4.06
N ALA A 176 14.62 -5.38 -5.26
CA ALA A 176 14.51 -6.20 -6.47
C ALA A 176 15.79 -7.01 -6.72
N GLU A 177 16.96 -6.41 -6.49
CA GLU A 177 18.27 -7.05 -6.62
C GLU A 177 18.42 -8.21 -5.64
N LYS A 178 17.99 -8.01 -4.39
CA LYS A 178 18.02 -9.05 -3.37
C LYS A 178 17.14 -10.24 -3.79
N ILE A 179 15.90 -9.98 -4.24
CA ILE A 179 15.00 -11.04 -4.67
C ILE A 179 15.52 -11.72 -5.95
N ALA A 180 16.07 -10.97 -6.90
CA ALA A 180 16.63 -11.50 -8.14
C ALA A 180 17.80 -12.48 -7.91
N SER A 181 18.57 -12.29 -6.82
CA SER A 181 19.68 -13.17 -6.43
C SER A 181 19.23 -14.47 -5.77
N LEU A 182 17.96 -14.62 -5.41
CA LEU A 182 17.43 -15.80 -4.74
C LEU A 182 17.06 -16.89 -5.74
N THR A 183 16.92 -18.12 -5.20
CA THR A 183 16.33 -19.25 -5.92
C THR A 183 14.80 -19.27 -5.71
N GLU A 184 14.09 -19.90 -6.63
CA GLU A 184 12.65 -20.12 -6.48
C GLU A 184 12.32 -20.93 -5.21
N THR A 185 13.16 -21.90 -4.84
CA THR A 185 12.99 -22.71 -3.62
C THR A 185 13.05 -21.85 -2.37
N GLN A 186 14.00 -20.92 -2.28
CA GLN A 186 14.10 -19.97 -1.17
C GLN A 186 12.84 -19.07 -1.07
N LEU A 187 12.32 -18.59 -2.19
CA LEU A 187 11.08 -17.79 -2.19
C LEU A 187 9.85 -18.64 -1.80
N ARG A 188 9.79 -19.90 -2.25
CA ARG A 188 8.69 -20.82 -1.87
C ARG A 188 8.63 -21.12 -0.37
N SER A 189 9.77 -21.09 0.34
CA SER A 189 9.79 -21.25 1.81
C SER A 189 8.99 -20.17 2.55
N CYS A 190 8.82 -18.98 1.96
CA CYS A 190 7.94 -17.93 2.48
C CYS A 190 6.43 -18.16 2.19
N LYS A 191 6.02 -19.40 1.88
CA LYS A 191 4.62 -19.83 1.67
C LYS A 191 3.89 -19.12 0.51
N MET A 192 4.61 -18.54 -0.44
CA MET A 192 4.03 -17.83 -1.59
C MET A 192 3.56 -18.75 -2.74
N GLY A 193 3.91 -20.05 -2.70
CA GLY A 193 3.42 -21.07 -3.64
C GLY A 193 3.78 -20.73 -5.10
N PHE A 194 2.81 -20.84 -6.01
CA PHE A 194 2.99 -20.60 -7.45
C PHE A 194 3.32 -19.13 -7.82
N ARG A 195 3.31 -18.20 -6.83
CA ARG A 195 3.66 -16.78 -7.05
C ARG A 195 5.16 -16.55 -7.02
N ALA A 196 5.92 -17.47 -6.42
CA ALA A 196 7.38 -17.38 -6.34
C ALA A 196 8.06 -17.16 -7.71
N PRO A 197 7.76 -17.94 -8.75
CA PRO A 197 8.36 -17.72 -10.07
C PRO A 197 7.95 -16.39 -10.71
N ASN A 198 6.76 -15.87 -10.43
CA ASN A 198 6.31 -14.57 -10.95
C ASN A 198 7.07 -13.42 -10.28
N LEU A 199 7.17 -13.45 -8.95
CA LEU A 199 7.93 -12.46 -8.20
C LEU A 199 9.41 -12.47 -8.60
N LEU A 200 10.01 -13.67 -8.72
CA LEU A 200 11.42 -13.83 -9.13
C LEU A 200 11.67 -13.29 -10.54
N ALA A 201 10.78 -13.58 -11.49
CA ALA A 201 10.90 -13.07 -12.86
C ALA A 201 10.82 -11.54 -12.90
N ALA A 202 9.81 -10.94 -12.25
CA ALA A 202 9.68 -9.48 -12.17
C ALA A 202 10.91 -8.83 -11.50
N ALA A 203 11.41 -9.41 -10.41
CA ALA A 203 12.63 -8.92 -9.75
C ALA A 203 13.85 -8.95 -10.66
N ARG A 204 14.02 -10.01 -11.43
CA ARG A 204 15.15 -10.16 -12.38
C ARG A 204 15.08 -9.17 -13.54
N GLU A 205 13.90 -8.89 -14.06
CA GLU A 205 13.71 -7.89 -15.12
C GLU A 205 14.02 -6.48 -14.64
N ILE A 206 13.58 -6.14 -13.41
CA ILE A 206 13.83 -4.83 -12.81
C ILE A 206 15.32 -4.69 -12.43
N ALA A 207 15.87 -5.64 -11.69
CA ALA A 207 17.28 -5.62 -11.27
C ALA A 207 18.25 -5.65 -12.44
N GLY A 208 17.89 -6.35 -13.53
CA GLY A 208 18.66 -6.40 -14.76
C GLY A 208 18.49 -5.18 -15.68
N GLY A 209 17.73 -4.16 -15.30
CA GLY A 209 17.50 -2.95 -16.08
C GLY A 209 16.64 -3.14 -17.34
N LYS A 210 16.00 -4.30 -17.50
CA LYS A 210 15.09 -4.56 -18.62
C LYS A 210 13.74 -3.90 -18.44
N PHE A 211 13.34 -3.69 -17.19
CA PHE A 211 12.10 -3.02 -16.82
C PHE A 211 12.41 -1.87 -15.85
N ASP A 212 12.06 -0.65 -16.24
CA ASP A 212 12.29 0.57 -15.46
C ASP A 212 10.99 1.04 -14.82
N LEU A 213 10.88 0.92 -13.50
CA LEU A 213 9.73 1.37 -12.72
C LEU A 213 9.56 2.90 -12.77
N GLU A 214 10.65 3.67 -12.88
CA GLU A 214 10.53 5.14 -12.95
C GLU A 214 9.98 5.62 -14.30
N LYS A 215 10.15 4.84 -15.36
CA LYS A 215 9.55 5.15 -16.67
C LYS A 215 8.03 5.17 -16.62
N ILE A 216 7.40 4.35 -15.76
CA ILE A 216 5.94 4.29 -15.61
C ILE A 216 5.34 5.66 -15.24
N ARG A 217 6.05 6.46 -14.43
CA ARG A 217 5.61 7.82 -14.03
C ARG A 217 5.40 8.78 -15.21
N LYS A 218 6.07 8.53 -16.33
CA LYS A 218 6.07 9.41 -17.52
C LYS A 218 5.02 9.00 -18.55
N LEU A 219 4.35 7.88 -18.36
CA LEU A 219 3.34 7.35 -19.28
C LEU A 219 1.95 7.85 -18.90
N ASN A 220 1.03 7.86 -19.88
CA ASN A 220 -0.38 7.97 -19.57
C ASN A 220 -0.90 6.63 -18.98
N TYR A 221 -2.11 6.63 -18.43
CA TYR A 221 -2.69 5.46 -17.75
C TYR A 221 -2.73 4.21 -18.65
N ALA A 222 -3.18 4.36 -19.90
CA ALA A 222 -3.35 3.21 -20.79
C ALA A 222 -1.99 2.56 -21.13
N ASP A 223 -0.99 3.37 -21.48
CA ASP A 223 0.35 2.89 -21.79
C ASP A 223 1.07 2.33 -20.57
N ALA A 224 0.93 2.99 -19.41
CA ALA A 224 1.49 2.53 -18.15
C ALA A 224 0.92 1.16 -17.74
N ARG A 225 -0.38 0.96 -17.94
CA ARG A 225 -1.07 -0.30 -17.68
C ARG A 225 -0.56 -1.42 -18.59
N ILE A 226 -0.45 -1.16 -19.88
CA ILE A 226 0.09 -2.12 -20.86
C ILE A 226 1.54 -2.46 -20.51
N GLU A 227 2.35 -1.47 -20.16
CA GLU A 227 3.75 -1.68 -19.79
C GLU A 227 3.88 -2.59 -18.57
N LEU A 228 3.16 -2.33 -17.48
CA LEU A 228 3.17 -3.18 -16.28
C LEU A 228 2.71 -4.61 -16.58
N MET A 229 1.75 -4.80 -17.47
CA MET A 229 1.25 -6.13 -17.85
C MET A 229 2.24 -6.97 -18.65
N LYS A 230 3.36 -6.43 -19.11
CA LYS A 230 4.46 -7.20 -19.71
C LYS A 230 5.19 -8.05 -18.66
N LEU A 231 5.16 -7.66 -17.39
CA LEU A 231 5.78 -8.41 -16.31
C LEU A 231 5.02 -9.70 -16.04
N ARG A 232 5.76 -10.79 -15.88
CA ARG A 232 5.17 -12.10 -15.60
C ARG A 232 4.33 -12.09 -14.33
N GLY A 233 3.09 -12.52 -14.44
CA GLY A 233 2.13 -12.59 -13.31
C GLY A 233 1.42 -11.28 -13.01
N VAL A 234 1.65 -10.22 -13.80
CA VAL A 234 0.94 -8.94 -13.71
C VAL A 234 -0.19 -8.92 -14.73
N GLY A 235 -1.42 -9.13 -14.26
CA GLY A 235 -2.64 -8.92 -15.04
C GLY A 235 -3.21 -7.53 -14.79
N GLY A 236 -4.33 -7.20 -15.50
CA GLY A 236 -4.97 -5.89 -15.42
C GLY A 236 -5.26 -5.42 -13.99
N LYS A 237 -5.79 -6.28 -13.12
CA LYS A 237 -6.06 -5.95 -11.71
C LYS A 237 -4.79 -5.55 -10.94
N ILE A 238 -3.69 -6.27 -11.12
CA ILE A 238 -2.42 -5.96 -10.43
C ILE A 238 -1.84 -4.67 -10.98
N ALA A 239 -1.85 -4.47 -12.30
CA ALA A 239 -1.42 -3.24 -12.94
C ALA A 239 -2.20 -2.03 -12.40
N ASP A 240 -3.52 -2.12 -12.33
CA ASP A 240 -4.39 -1.06 -11.81
C ASP A 240 -4.13 -0.76 -10.33
N CYS A 241 -3.89 -1.79 -9.48
CA CYS A 241 -3.48 -1.58 -8.09
C CYS A 241 -2.14 -0.82 -7.99
N VAL A 242 -1.15 -1.22 -8.77
CA VAL A 242 0.17 -0.57 -8.76
C VAL A 242 0.07 0.87 -9.25
N LEU A 243 -0.66 1.11 -10.33
CA LEU A 243 -0.88 2.45 -10.88
C LEU A 243 -1.58 3.36 -9.87
N LEU A 244 -2.60 2.86 -9.18
CA LEU A 244 -3.33 3.62 -8.16
C LEU A 244 -2.46 3.90 -6.94
N PHE A 245 -1.90 2.86 -6.33
CA PHE A 245 -1.28 2.96 -5.00
C PHE A 245 0.19 3.41 -5.04
N ALA A 246 0.92 3.20 -6.14
CA ALA A 246 2.31 3.63 -6.24
C ALA A 246 2.53 4.88 -7.09
N TYR A 247 1.72 5.06 -8.13
CA TYR A 247 1.94 6.14 -9.09
C TYR A 247 0.88 7.25 -9.07
N GLY A 248 -0.29 7.02 -8.42
CA GLY A 248 -1.33 8.02 -8.29
C GLY A 248 -2.18 8.24 -9.54
N PHE A 249 -2.35 7.20 -10.32
CA PHE A 249 -3.34 7.23 -11.38
C PHE A 249 -4.74 7.08 -10.80
N ASP A 250 -5.33 8.17 -10.36
CA ASP A 250 -6.62 8.19 -9.64
C ASP A 250 -7.80 7.65 -10.46
N SER A 251 -7.64 7.57 -11.78
CA SER A 251 -8.61 6.92 -12.69
C SER A 251 -8.48 5.39 -12.73
N ALA A 252 -7.42 4.81 -12.16
CA ALA A 252 -7.26 3.36 -12.11
C ALA A 252 -8.31 2.73 -11.18
N PHE A 253 -9.04 1.73 -11.68
CA PHE A 253 -10.13 1.07 -10.97
C PHE A 253 -9.85 -0.44 -10.91
N PRO A 254 -9.07 -0.92 -9.91
CA PRO A 254 -8.79 -2.34 -9.77
C PRO A 254 -10.05 -3.16 -9.51
N VAL A 255 -10.39 -4.09 -10.39
CA VAL A 255 -11.53 -4.99 -10.21
C VAL A 255 -11.02 -6.34 -9.74
N ASP A 256 -11.27 -6.64 -8.47
CA ASP A 256 -11.08 -7.97 -7.88
C ASP A 256 -12.43 -8.63 -7.57
N VAL A 257 -12.42 -9.82 -7.01
CA VAL A 257 -13.63 -10.56 -6.65
C VAL A 257 -14.56 -9.80 -5.68
N TRP A 258 -14.01 -8.96 -4.81
CA TRP A 258 -14.80 -8.17 -3.86
C TRP A 258 -15.46 -6.98 -4.56
N ILE A 259 -14.72 -6.29 -5.42
CA ILE A 259 -15.25 -5.19 -6.22
C ILE A 259 -16.24 -5.70 -7.25
N GLU A 260 -15.98 -6.83 -7.91
CA GLU A 260 -16.94 -7.46 -8.79
C GLU A 260 -18.24 -7.77 -8.03
N ARG A 261 -18.12 -8.34 -6.84
CA ARG A 261 -19.27 -8.61 -5.97
C ARG A 261 -19.99 -7.31 -5.56
N ALA A 262 -19.25 -6.28 -5.15
CA ALA A 262 -19.81 -4.97 -4.78
C ALA A 262 -20.61 -4.37 -5.93
N LEU A 263 -20.02 -4.31 -7.11
CA LEU A 263 -20.70 -3.77 -8.30
C LEU A 263 -21.97 -4.55 -8.65
N ARG A 264 -21.90 -5.88 -8.62
CA ARG A 264 -23.09 -6.73 -8.89
C ARG A 264 -24.20 -6.53 -7.86
N GLN A 265 -23.86 -6.48 -6.57
CA GLN A 265 -24.85 -6.38 -5.50
C GLN A 265 -25.44 -4.98 -5.38
N LEU A 266 -24.64 -3.95 -5.54
CA LEU A 266 -25.04 -2.58 -5.28
C LEU A 266 -25.64 -1.88 -6.52
N TYR A 267 -25.10 -2.17 -7.71
CA TYR A 267 -25.51 -1.48 -8.93
C TYR A 267 -26.35 -2.35 -9.89
N PHE A 268 -26.25 -3.68 -9.76
CA PHE A 268 -26.99 -4.62 -10.64
C PHE A 268 -27.73 -5.72 -9.85
N PRO A 269 -28.50 -5.37 -8.79
CA PRO A 269 -29.09 -6.34 -7.85
C PRO A 269 -30.06 -7.21 -8.58
N ARG A 270 -30.34 -7.86 -9.28
CA ARG A 270 -31.33 -8.68 -10.01
C ARG A 270 -31.03 -8.80 -11.51
N ARG A 271 -29.87 -8.34 -11.96
CA ARG A 271 -29.49 -8.41 -13.37
C ARG A 271 -28.26 -9.29 -13.58
N LYS A 272 -28.33 -10.20 -14.52
CA LYS A 272 -27.15 -10.89 -15.04
C LYS A 272 -26.41 -9.92 -15.96
N ILE A 273 -25.27 -9.45 -15.53
CA ILE A 273 -24.38 -8.57 -16.32
C ILE A 273 -23.10 -9.33 -16.67
N SER A 274 -22.66 -9.21 -17.93
CA SER A 274 -21.38 -9.78 -18.37
C SER A 274 -20.21 -9.01 -17.77
N GLU A 275 -19.07 -9.68 -17.59
CA GLU A 275 -17.85 -9.08 -17.10
C GLU A 275 -17.43 -7.85 -17.93
N LYS A 276 -17.52 -7.94 -19.26
CA LYS A 276 -17.21 -6.81 -20.16
C LYS A 276 -18.07 -5.57 -19.87
N LYS A 277 -19.37 -5.74 -19.64
CA LYS A 277 -20.27 -4.63 -19.29
C LYS A 277 -19.97 -4.08 -17.90
N LEU A 278 -19.60 -4.95 -16.95
CA LEU A 278 -19.21 -4.54 -15.61
C LEU A 278 -17.93 -3.69 -15.62
N LEU A 279 -16.91 -4.12 -16.36
CA LEU A 279 -15.67 -3.38 -16.52
C LEU A 279 -15.90 -2.03 -17.23
N HIS A 280 -16.77 -1.99 -18.23
CA HIS A 280 -17.13 -0.74 -18.89
C HIS A 280 -17.85 0.22 -17.93
N PHE A 281 -18.79 -0.28 -17.13
CA PHE A 281 -19.45 0.50 -16.09
C PHE A 281 -18.43 1.06 -15.08
N ALA A 282 -17.52 0.23 -14.58
CA ALA A 282 -16.47 0.65 -13.67
C ALA A 282 -15.58 1.77 -14.26
N ALA A 283 -15.28 1.69 -15.56
CA ALA A 283 -14.44 2.68 -16.24
C ALA A 283 -15.15 4.02 -16.53
N THR A 284 -16.48 4.06 -16.51
CA THR A 284 -17.24 5.25 -16.97
C THR A 284 -18.09 5.91 -15.88
N HIS A 285 -18.44 5.18 -14.82
CA HIS A 285 -19.41 5.65 -13.83
C HIS A 285 -18.79 6.52 -12.72
N PHE A 286 -17.58 6.22 -12.27
CA PHE A 286 -17.01 6.76 -11.04
C PHE A 286 -16.19 8.04 -11.20
N GLY A 287 -16.12 8.59 -12.40
CA GLY A 287 -15.47 9.88 -12.67
C GLY A 287 -13.93 9.86 -12.58
N PRO A 288 -13.29 11.03 -12.43
CA PRO A 288 -11.83 11.15 -12.51
C PRO A 288 -11.08 10.51 -11.35
N HIS A 289 -11.71 10.39 -10.18
CA HIS A 289 -11.14 9.74 -8.99
C HIS A 289 -11.76 8.35 -8.75
N ALA A 290 -11.95 7.60 -9.84
CA ALA A 290 -12.54 6.27 -9.81
C ALA A 290 -11.80 5.31 -8.86
N GLY A 291 -10.49 5.43 -8.71
CA GLY A 291 -9.69 4.64 -7.78
C GLY A 291 -10.04 4.89 -6.31
N TYR A 292 -10.32 6.15 -5.94
CA TYR A 292 -10.84 6.46 -4.61
C TYR A 292 -12.23 5.85 -4.41
N ALA A 293 -13.13 6.02 -5.36
CA ALA A 293 -14.47 5.43 -5.30
C ALA A 293 -14.40 3.90 -5.15
N GLN A 294 -13.51 3.25 -5.91
CA GLN A 294 -13.24 1.81 -5.80
C GLN A 294 -12.78 1.42 -4.40
N GLN A 295 -11.85 2.17 -3.80
CA GLN A 295 -11.32 1.85 -2.47
C GLN A 295 -12.37 2.03 -1.37
N TYR A 296 -13.25 3.02 -1.49
CA TYR A 296 -14.40 3.21 -0.61
C TYR A 296 -15.38 2.02 -0.71
N LEU A 297 -15.76 1.61 -1.91
CA LEU A 297 -16.63 0.46 -2.14
C LEU A 297 -16.00 -0.85 -1.63
N PHE A 298 -14.69 -1.03 -1.87
CA PHE A 298 -13.95 -2.21 -1.41
C PHE A 298 -13.95 -2.32 0.11
N HIS A 299 -13.66 -1.23 0.82
CA HIS A 299 -13.64 -1.22 2.26
C HIS A 299 -15.05 -1.39 2.83
N TYR A 300 -16.05 -0.71 2.26
CA TYR A 300 -17.44 -0.79 2.66
C TYR A 300 -18.00 -2.21 2.56
N ILE A 301 -17.84 -2.89 1.40
CA ILE A 301 -18.38 -4.25 1.23
C ILE A 301 -17.74 -5.26 2.17
N ARG A 302 -16.47 -5.09 2.48
CA ARG A 302 -15.75 -5.98 3.40
C ARG A 302 -16.08 -5.78 4.87
N THR A 303 -16.45 -4.59 5.28
CA THR A 303 -16.65 -4.25 6.70
C THR A 303 -18.11 -4.17 7.11
N LYS A 304 -18.98 -3.74 6.20
CA LYS A 304 -20.39 -3.45 6.51
C LYS A 304 -21.40 -4.43 5.90
N LEU A 305 -21.02 -5.17 4.88
CA LEU A 305 -21.90 -6.13 4.19
C LEU A 305 -21.42 -7.59 4.39
N LYS A 306 -20.82 -7.86 5.54
CA LYS A 306 -20.48 -9.22 5.97
C LYS A 306 -21.74 -9.99 6.38
#